data_c173c02ddec36af19b2e8bed134f8b3d
#
_entry.id   c173c02ddec36af19b2e8bed134f8b3d
#
_cell.length_a   1.000
_cell.length_b   1.000
_cell.length_c   1.000
_cell.angle_alpha   90.00
_cell.angle_beta   90.00
_cell.angle_gamma   90.00
#
_symmetry.space_group_name_H-M   'P 1'
#
loop_
_entity.id
_entity.type
_entity.pdbx_description
1 polymer ?
#
loop_
_entity_poly.entity_id
_entity_poly.type
_entity_poly.pdbx_seq_one_letter_code
_entity_poly.pdbx_strand_id
1 'polypeptide(L)'
;MKVVITGAAGQISYSLVPFLCEKGIFNSEEKLDLALVEIPGAMERLDGFVKELEDSAYSTVNSISTYDNIQDAVVDADWCLLVGSIPRGIVLNGKEIKERSDLLKINGGIFTEQGKAIGEKAKDNCKVLVVGNPANTNALIGYSNSSNKDHLWMA
;
A
#
# COMPACT_ATOMS: atom_id res chain seq x y z
N MET A 1 1.84 11.58 -11.37
CA MET A 1 1.68 11.41 -9.89
C MET A 1 1.85 9.95 -9.54
N LYS A 2 2.76 9.63 -8.61
CA LYS A 2 3.03 8.23 -8.22
C LYS A 2 2.19 7.84 -6.99
N VAL A 3 1.41 6.77 -7.13
CA VAL A 3 0.55 6.21 -6.08
C VAL A 3 0.99 4.79 -5.75
N VAL A 4 1.48 4.59 -4.54
CA VAL A 4 1.91 3.29 -4.02
C VAL A 4 0.75 2.63 -3.28
N ILE A 5 0.46 1.37 -3.57
CA ILE A 5 -0.62 0.63 -2.93
C ILE A 5 -0.09 -0.71 -2.42
N THR A 6 -0.12 -0.94 -1.11
CA THR A 6 0.30 -2.21 -0.49
C THR A 6 -0.88 -3.17 -0.35
N GLY A 7 -0.59 -4.48 -0.37
CA GLY A 7 -1.65 -5.50 -0.40
C GLY A 7 -2.45 -5.45 -1.69
N ALA A 8 -1.77 -5.15 -2.80
CA ALA A 8 -2.39 -4.81 -4.08
C ALA A 8 -3.17 -5.97 -4.70
N ALA A 9 -2.82 -7.22 -4.39
CA ALA A 9 -3.57 -8.41 -4.81
C ALA A 9 -4.72 -8.78 -3.87
N GLY A 10 -5.00 -7.95 -2.82
CA GLY A 10 -6.10 -8.17 -1.89
C GLY A 10 -7.45 -7.72 -2.43
N GLN A 11 -8.54 -8.19 -1.81
CA GLN A 11 -9.91 -7.86 -2.24
C GLN A 11 -10.22 -6.35 -2.20
N ILE A 12 -9.71 -5.65 -1.18
CA ILE A 12 -9.93 -4.20 -1.05
C ILE A 12 -9.24 -3.49 -2.22
N SER A 13 -7.98 -3.82 -2.49
CA SER A 13 -7.21 -3.20 -3.57
C SER A 13 -7.78 -3.53 -4.94
N TYR A 14 -8.32 -4.74 -5.13
CA TYR A 14 -8.99 -5.14 -6.37
C TYR A 14 -10.18 -4.25 -6.73
N SER A 15 -10.90 -3.74 -5.73
CA SER A 15 -11.97 -2.76 -5.94
C SER A 15 -11.47 -1.31 -5.95
N LEU A 16 -10.48 -1.01 -5.11
CA LEU A 16 -9.98 0.36 -4.92
C LEU A 16 -9.20 0.86 -6.14
N VAL A 17 -8.31 0.04 -6.71
CA VAL A 17 -7.42 0.49 -7.79
C VAL A 17 -8.19 0.91 -9.04
N PRO A 18 -9.16 0.15 -9.57
CA PRO A 18 -10.00 0.61 -10.67
C PRO A 18 -10.73 1.92 -10.36
N PHE A 19 -11.27 2.06 -9.13
CA PHE A 19 -11.93 3.28 -8.70
C PHE A 19 -10.99 4.49 -8.71
N LEU A 20 -9.73 4.33 -8.26
CA LEU A 20 -8.72 5.40 -8.32
C LEU A 20 -8.37 5.81 -9.75
N CYS A 21 -8.49 4.87 -10.70
CA CYS A 21 -8.22 5.12 -12.11
C CYS A 21 -9.36 5.89 -12.82
N GLU A 22 -10.52 6.04 -12.17
CA GLU A 22 -11.62 6.82 -12.74
C GLU A 22 -11.31 8.32 -12.71
N LYS A 23 -11.85 9.03 -13.69
CA LYS A 23 -11.70 10.49 -13.78
C LYS A 23 -12.36 11.18 -12.58
N GLY A 24 -11.64 12.16 -12.02
CA GLY A 24 -12.17 13.04 -10.98
C GLY A 24 -11.81 12.62 -9.55
N ILE A 25 -11.15 11.47 -9.34
CA ILE A 25 -10.61 11.11 -8.02
C ILE A 25 -9.35 11.92 -7.72
N PHE A 26 -8.41 11.91 -8.66
CA PHE A 26 -7.27 12.82 -8.66
C PHE A 26 -7.49 13.92 -9.71
N ASN A 27 -6.63 14.94 -9.72
CA ASN A 27 -6.73 15.96 -10.73
C ASN A 27 -6.66 15.33 -12.14
N SER A 28 -7.63 15.65 -12.99
CA SER A 28 -7.82 15.02 -14.31
C SER A 28 -6.67 15.26 -15.30
N GLU A 29 -5.80 16.22 -15.03
CA GLU A 29 -4.64 16.55 -15.87
C GLU A 29 -3.40 15.72 -15.52
N GLU A 30 -3.35 15.15 -14.31
CA GLU A 30 -2.22 14.33 -13.88
C GLU A 30 -2.50 12.85 -14.10
N LYS A 31 -1.64 12.20 -14.89
CA LYS A 31 -1.67 10.76 -15.04
C LYS A 31 -1.06 10.05 -13.83
N LEU A 32 -1.57 8.86 -13.55
CA LEU A 32 -1.15 8.02 -12.43
C LEU A 32 -0.04 7.06 -12.84
N ASP A 33 1.01 7.03 -12.05
CA ASP A 33 2.00 5.96 -12.03
C ASP A 33 1.67 5.06 -10.84
N LEU A 34 1.07 3.91 -11.11
CA LEU A 34 0.67 2.95 -10.08
C LEU A 34 1.86 2.07 -9.70
N ALA A 35 2.22 2.06 -8.42
CA ALA A 35 3.21 1.17 -7.84
C ALA A 35 2.51 0.17 -6.90
N LEU A 36 2.26 -1.03 -7.41
CA LEU A 36 1.50 -2.06 -6.73
C LEU A 36 2.44 -3.00 -5.97
N VAL A 37 2.27 -3.08 -4.65
CA VAL A 37 3.16 -3.84 -3.75
C VAL A 37 2.43 -5.03 -3.18
N GLU A 38 3.07 -6.20 -3.24
CA GLU A 38 2.54 -7.41 -2.66
C GLU A 38 3.67 -8.29 -2.10
N ILE A 39 3.33 -9.24 -1.24
CA ILE A 39 4.29 -10.23 -0.75
C ILE A 39 4.69 -11.21 -1.87
N PRO A 40 5.92 -11.78 -1.85
CA PRO A 40 6.39 -12.67 -2.91
C PRO A 40 5.42 -13.82 -3.24
N GLY A 41 4.76 -14.40 -2.23
CA GLY A 41 3.82 -15.51 -2.43
C GLY A 41 2.49 -15.14 -3.11
N ALA A 42 2.23 -13.85 -3.35
CA ALA A 42 1.00 -13.39 -4.01
C ALA A 42 1.27 -12.61 -5.31
N MET A 43 2.53 -12.55 -5.77
CA MET A 43 2.91 -11.85 -6.99
C MET A 43 2.21 -12.40 -8.24
N GLU A 44 2.05 -13.71 -8.36
CA GLU A 44 1.32 -14.32 -9.49
C GLU A 44 -0.14 -13.80 -9.58
N ARG A 45 -0.80 -13.65 -8.43
CA ARG A 45 -2.16 -13.07 -8.39
C ARG A 45 -2.15 -11.59 -8.74
N LEU A 46 -1.12 -10.86 -8.31
CA LEU A 46 -0.94 -9.46 -8.69
C LEU A 46 -0.74 -9.30 -10.19
N ASP A 47 0.05 -10.17 -10.81
CA ASP A 47 0.28 -10.16 -12.26
C ASP A 47 -1.03 -10.37 -13.04
N GLY A 48 -1.92 -11.25 -12.56
CA GLY A 48 -3.26 -11.42 -13.11
C GLY A 48 -4.07 -10.12 -13.06
N PHE A 49 -4.08 -9.46 -11.90
CA PHE A 49 -4.79 -8.20 -11.71
C PHE A 49 -4.22 -7.06 -12.57
N VAL A 50 -2.89 -6.98 -12.73
CA VAL A 50 -2.26 -5.99 -13.61
C VAL A 50 -2.75 -6.14 -15.05
N LYS A 51 -2.87 -7.36 -15.57
CA LYS A 51 -3.40 -7.61 -16.92
C LYS A 51 -4.85 -7.11 -17.08
N GLU A 52 -5.68 -7.30 -16.07
CA GLU A 52 -7.05 -6.78 -16.08
C GLU A 52 -7.08 -5.23 -16.10
N LEU A 53 -6.16 -4.59 -15.36
CA LEU A 53 -6.02 -3.13 -15.37
C LEU A 53 -5.51 -2.61 -16.72
N GLU A 54 -4.56 -3.29 -17.34
CA GLU A 54 -4.05 -2.98 -18.69
C GLU A 54 -5.14 -3.13 -19.75
N ASP A 55 -5.91 -4.22 -19.70
CA ASP A 55 -7.04 -4.44 -20.60
C ASP A 55 -8.15 -3.40 -20.46
N SER A 56 -8.31 -2.85 -19.26
CA SER A 56 -9.26 -1.76 -18.98
C SER A 56 -8.88 -0.43 -19.63
N ALA A 57 -7.62 -0.26 -20.03
CA ALA A 57 -7.07 0.88 -20.77
C ALA A 57 -7.46 2.26 -20.20
N TYR A 58 -7.37 2.43 -18.87
CA TYR A 58 -7.70 3.69 -18.20
C TYR A 58 -6.86 4.86 -18.73
N SER A 59 -7.51 5.86 -19.29
CA SER A 59 -6.84 7.04 -19.86
C SER A 59 -6.09 7.90 -18.83
N THR A 60 -6.39 7.71 -17.55
CA THR A 60 -5.78 8.37 -16.40
C THR A 60 -4.47 7.69 -15.96
N VAL A 61 -4.23 6.46 -16.38
CA VAL A 61 -3.03 5.69 -16.00
C VAL A 61 -1.93 5.90 -17.04
N ASN A 62 -0.73 6.23 -16.56
CA ASN A 62 0.48 6.36 -17.36
C ASN A 62 1.30 5.06 -17.34
N SER A 63 1.48 4.49 -16.13
CA SER A 63 2.24 3.26 -15.96
C SER A 63 1.74 2.44 -14.78
N ILE A 64 1.97 1.12 -14.85
CA ILE A 64 1.72 0.18 -13.76
C ILE A 64 3.02 -0.60 -13.53
N SER A 65 3.50 -0.59 -12.29
CA SER A 65 4.69 -1.33 -11.87
C SER A 65 4.38 -2.17 -10.65
N THR A 66 4.97 -3.36 -10.58
CA THR A 66 4.79 -4.29 -9.46
C THR A 66 6.07 -4.41 -8.64
N TYR A 67 5.92 -4.58 -7.33
CA TYR A 67 7.03 -4.68 -6.39
C TYR A 67 6.72 -5.76 -5.35
N ASP A 68 7.74 -6.51 -4.96
CA ASP A 68 7.67 -7.50 -3.88
C ASP A 68 8.20 -6.95 -2.54
N ASN A 69 8.62 -5.69 -2.54
CA ASN A 69 9.11 -4.97 -1.37
C ASN A 69 8.69 -3.49 -1.39
N ILE A 70 8.56 -2.91 -0.21
CA ILE A 70 8.14 -1.52 -0.05
C ILE A 70 9.26 -0.52 -0.36
N GLN A 71 10.51 -0.91 -0.15
CA GLN A 71 11.67 -0.02 -0.24
C GLN A 71 11.87 0.57 -1.63
N ASP A 72 11.60 -0.22 -2.66
CA ASP A 72 11.75 0.20 -4.06
C ASP A 72 10.49 0.89 -4.57
N ALA A 73 9.33 0.46 -4.07
CA ALA A 73 8.05 1.01 -4.49
C ALA A 73 7.86 2.48 -4.10
N VAL A 74 8.30 2.89 -2.89
CA VAL A 74 8.01 4.22 -2.34
C VAL A 74 8.93 5.33 -2.82
N VAL A 75 9.95 5.01 -3.63
CA VAL A 75 10.84 6.03 -4.19
C VAL A 75 10.03 7.07 -4.96
N ASP A 76 10.16 8.34 -4.59
CA ASP A 76 9.44 9.47 -5.20
C ASP A 76 7.90 9.36 -5.16
N ALA A 77 7.33 8.67 -4.18
CA ALA A 77 5.89 8.53 -4.04
C ALA A 77 5.22 9.87 -3.63
N ASP A 78 4.10 10.18 -4.28
CA ASP A 78 3.21 11.28 -3.91
C ASP A 78 2.14 10.83 -2.92
N TRP A 79 1.69 9.57 -3.07
CA TRP A 79 0.71 8.93 -2.20
C TRP A 79 1.12 7.50 -1.85
N CYS A 80 0.89 7.12 -0.60
CA CYS A 80 1.02 5.74 -0.14
C CYS A 80 -0.30 5.28 0.49
N LEU A 81 -0.96 4.32 -0.13
CA LEU A 81 -2.18 3.69 0.37
C LEU A 81 -1.79 2.34 1.00
N LEU A 82 -1.70 2.30 2.33
CA LEU A 82 -1.26 1.13 3.08
C LEU A 82 -2.46 0.25 3.42
N VAL A 83 -2.87 -0.56 2.44
CA VAL A 83 -4.06 -1.43 2.52
C VAL A 83 -3.69 -2.79 3.08
N GLY A 84 -2.51 -3.30 2.75
CA GLY A 84 -2.03 -4.61 3.17
C GLY A 84 -1.87 -4.73 4.67
N SER A 85 -2.46 -5.77 5.25
CA SER A 85 -2.27 -6.17 6.63
C SER A 85 -2.57 -7.66 6.79
N ILE A 86 -1.99 -8.29 7.80
CA ILE A 86 -2.28 -9.68 8.13
C ILE A 86 -3.65 -9.76 8.81
N PRO A 87 -4.63 -10.49 8.25
CA PRO A 87 -5.95 -10.65 8.84
C PRO A 87 -5.95 -11.67 10.00
N ARG A 88 -7.03 -11.68 10.79
CA ARG A 88 -7.25 -12.70 11.80
C ARG A 88 -7.55 -14.05 11.17
N GLY A 89 -7.27 -15.13 11.93
CA GLY A 89 -7.66 -16.50 11.56
C GLY A 89 -6.75 -17.15 10.52
N ILE A 90 -5.64 -16.53 10.17
CA ILE A 90 -4.63 -17.18 9.34
C ILE A 90 -3.63 -17.98 10.17
N VAL A 91 -3.03 -18.99 9.55
CA VAL A 91 -1.95 -19.77 10.15
C VAL A 91 -0.62 -19.26 9.62
N LEU A 92 0.21 -18.72 10.52
CA LEU A 92 1.57 -18.29 10.22
C LEU A 92 2.55 -19.15 11.01
N ASN A 93 3.51 -19.77 10.32
CA ASN A 93 4.51 -20.65 10.93
C ASN A 93 3.91 -21.73 11.85
N GLY A 94 2.78 -22.31 11.45
CA GLY A 94 2.08 -23.36 12.23
C GLY A 94 1.26 -22.86 13.43
N LYS A 95 1.23 -21.52 13.66
CA LYS A 95 0.41 -20.90 14.72
C LYS A 95 -0.76 -20.14 14.11
N GLU A 96 -1.97 -20.43 14.57
CA GLU A 96 -3.17 -19.67 14.19
C GLU A 96 -3.18 -18.31 14.91
N ILE A 97 -3.31 -17.22 14.14
CA ILE A 97 -3.32 -15.83 14.63
C ILE A 97 -4.74 -15.46 15.03
N LYS A 98 -5.08 -15.69 16.31
CA LYS A 98 -6.40 -15.39 16.89
C LYS A 98 -6.40 -14.14 17.76
N GLU A 99 -5.32 -13.98 18.54
CA GLU A 99 -5.25 -12.93 19.53
C GLU A 99 -4.94 -11.57 18.91
N ARG A 100 -5.59 -10.53 19.44
CA ARG A 100 -5.33 -9.14 19.03
C ARG A 100 -3.87 -8.75 19.23
N SER A 101 -3.23 -9.26 20.27
CA SER A 101 -1.82 -9.04 20.59
C SER A 101 -0.87 -9.59 19.53
N ASP A 102 -1.17 -10.77 18.98
CA ASP A 102 -0.37 -11.39 17.91
C ASP A 102 -0.46 -10.55 16.62
N LEU A 103 -1.68 -10.10 16.28
CA LEU A 103 -1.89 -9.20 15.13
C LEU A 103 -1.14 -7.88 15.28
N LEU A 104 -1.19 -7.28 16.47
CA LEU A 104 -0.48 -6.02 16.73
C LEU A 104 1.03 -6.18 16.57
N LYS A 105 1.60 -7.29 17.00
CA LYS A 105 3.04 -7.56 16.84
C LYS A 105 3.43 -7.73 15.38
N ILE A 106 2.67 -8.53 14.63
CA ILE A 106 2.98 -8.85 13.23
C ILE A 106 2.77 -7.61 12.35
N ASN A 107 1.61 -6.99 12.43
CA ASN A 107 1.31 -5.78 11.67
C ASN A 107 2.22 -4.62 12.11
N GLY A 108 2.52 -4.50 13.40
CA GLY A 108 3.46 -3.51 13.91
C GLY A 108 4.84 -3.59 13.23
N GLY A 109 5.36 -4.79 12.99
CA GLY A 109 6.59 -5.01 12.23
C GLY A 109 6.48 -4.50 10.79
N ILE A 110 5.37 -4.84 10.10
CA ILE A 110 5.11 -4.41 8.72
C ILE A 110 5.05 -2.87 8.63
N PHE A 111 4.26 -2.23 9.49
CA PHE A 111 4.10 -0.78 9.47
C PHE A 111 5.33 -0.02 9.97
N THR A 112 6.17 -0.62 10.81
CA THR A 112 7.49 -0.09 11.16
C THR A 112 8.41 0.00 9.92
N GLU A 113 8.48 -1.07 9.15
CA GLU A 113 9.28 -1.12 7.93
C GLU A 113 8.75 -0.14 6.88
N GLN A 114 7.44 -0.12 6.65
CA GLN A 114 6.80 0.82 5.73
C GLN A 114 7.03 2.26 6.14
N GLY A 115 6.91 2.59 7.42
CA GLY A 115 7.16 3.93 7.94
C GLY A 115 8.58 4.41 7.69
N LYS A 116 9.58 3.56 7.91
CA LYS A 116 10.98 3.87 7.62
C LYS A 116 11.20 4.12 6.13
N ALA A 117 10.74 3.19 5.28
CA ALA A 117 10.90 3.30 3.84
C ALA A 117 10.27 4.59 3.27
N ILE A 118 9.04 4.91 3.69
CA ILE A 118 8.34 6.13 3.28
C ILE A 118 9.09 7.37 3.75
N GLY A 119 9.52 7.39 5.03
CA GLY A 119 10.25 8.54 5.59
C GLY A 119 11.59 8.82 4.91
N GLU A 120 12.24 7.81 4.36
CA GLU A 120 13.55 7.92 3.73
C GLU A 120 13.48 8.23 2.24
N LYS A 121 12.44 7.75 1.53
CA LYS A 121 12.46 7.67 0.06
C LYS A 121 11.27 8.31 -0.65
N ALA A 122 10.15 8.55 0.03
CA ALA A 122 9.02 9.24 -0.56
C ALA A 122 9.28 10.74 -0.67
N LYS A 123 8.52 11.43 -1.52
CA LYS A 123 8.60 12.90 -1.63
C LYS A 123 8.26 13.57 -0.29
N ASP A 124 8.84 14.73 -0.02
CA ASP A 124 8.64 15.47 1.23
C ASP A 124 7.16 15.76 1.56
N ASN A 125 6.34 15.95 0.54
CA ASN A 125 4.90 16.21 0.69
C ASN A 125 4.04 14.95 0.51
N CYS A 126 4.60 13.76 0.62
CA CYS A 126 3.88 12.49 0.47
C CYS A 126 2.73 12.39 1.48
N LYS A 127 1.60 11.91 1.00
CA LYS A 127 0.42 11.65 1.81
C LYS A 127 0.26 10.14 2.01
N VAL A 128 0.02 9.73 3.25
CA VAL A 128 -0.08 8.33 3.63
C VAL A 128 -1.46 8.06 4.20
N LEU A 129 -2.22 7.18 3.57
CA LEU A 129 -3.50 6.69 4.06
C LEU A 129 -3.37 5.24 4.51
N VAL A 130 -3.61 4.98 5.78
CA VAL A 130 -3.58 3.63 6.34
C VAL A 130 -5.00 3.06 6.40
N VAL A 131 -5.20 1.94 5.70
CA VAL A 131 -6.47 1.20 5.65
C VAL A 131 -6.37 -0.11 6.41
N GLY A 132 -5.18 -0.72 6.42
CA GLY A 132 -4.91 -1.98 7.10
C GLY A 132 -5.19 -1.93 8.60
N ASN A 133 -6.05 -2.84 9.09
CA ASN A 133 -6.49 -2.85 10.49
C ASN A 133 -5.45 -3.43 11.47
N PRO A 134 -5.35 -2.84 12.69
CA PRO A 134 -6.07 -1.66 13.23
C PRO A 134 -5.47 -0.35 12.71
N ALA A 135 -6.22 0.35 11.83
CA ALA A 135 -5.70 1.44 11.01
C ALA A 135 -5.03 2.57 11.81
N ASN A 136 -5.70 3.09 12.85
CA ASN A 136 -5.16 4.16 13.68
C ASN A 136 -3.87 3.77 14.42
N THR A 137 -3.79 2.53 14.92
CA THR A 137 -2.58 2.03 15.59
C THR A 137 -1.44 1.85 14.59
N ASN A 138 -1.74 1.28 13.42
CA ASN A 138 -0.77 1.06 12.36
C ASN A 138 -0.26 2.40 11.80
N ALA A 139 -1.13 3.40 11.64
CA ALA A 139 -0.74 4.76 11.24
C ALA A 139 0.21 5.40 12.26
N LEU A 140 -0.08 5.26 13.56
CA LEU A 140 0.80 5.77 14.62
C LEU A 140 2.17 5.08 14.59
N ILE A 141 2.21 3.76 14.39
CA ILE A 141 3.47 3.00 14.29
C ILE A 141 4.27 3.48 13.07
N GLY A 142 3.64 3.57 11.90
CA GLY A 142 4.29 4.04 10.68
C GLY A 142 4.84 5.46 10.84
N TYR A 143 4.01 6.39 11.29
CA TYR A 143 4.42 7.78 11.56
C TYR A 143 5.58 7.88 12.54
N SER A 144 5.52 7.14 13.67
CA SER A 144 6.56 7.18 14.70
C SER A 144 7.92 6.71 14.17
N ASN A 145 7.93 5.79 13.21
CA ASN A 145 9.13 5.24 12.61
C ASN A 145 9.57 5.98 11.32
N SER A 146 8.76 6.87 10.77
CA SER A 146 9.13 7.72 9.64
C SER A 146 10.16 8.76 10.07
N SER A 147 11.22 8.93 9.29
CA SER A 147 12.22 9.99 9.51
C SER A 147 11.69 11.37 9.14
N ASN A 148 10.83 11.45 8.11
CA ASN A 148 10.17 12.68 7.68
C ASN A 148 8.84 12.85 8.42
N LYS A 149 8.75 13.88 9.27
CA LYS A 149 7.54 14.18 10.06
C LYS A 149 6.56 15.13 9.37
N ASP A 150 6.92 15.66 8.21
CA ASP A 150 6.07 16.55 7.40
C ASP A 150 5.08 15.77 6.53
N HIS A 151 5.28 14.46 6.39
CA HIS A 151 4.32 13.58 5.71
C HIS A 151 2.97 13.61 6.43
N LEU A 152 1.88 13.76 5.65
CA LEU A 152 0.52 13.70 6.18
C LEU A 152 0.06 12.25 6.32
N TRP A 153 -0.03 11.76 7.56
CA TRP A 153 -0.55 10.44 7.88
C TRP A 153 -2.02 10.49 8.29
N MET A 154 -2.82 9.62 7.66
CA MET A 154 -4.27 9.50 7.86
C MET A 154 -4.64 8.04 8.11
N ALA A 155 -5.73 7.79 8.88
CA ALA A 155 -6.26 6.45 9.14
C ALA A 155 -7.80 6.47 9.26
#